data_ff549a3e999f405ad94fdcc0f3021b34
#
_entry.id   ff549a3e999f405ad94fdcc0f3021b34
#
_cell.length_a   1.000
_cell.length_b   1.000
_cell.length_c   1.000
_cell.angle_alpha   90.00
_cell.angle_beta   90.00
_cell.angle_gamma   90.00
#
_symmetry.space_group_name_H-M   'P 1'
#
loop_
_entity.id
_entity.type
_entity.pdbx_description
1 polymer ?
#
loop_
_entity_poly.entity_id
_entity_poly.type
_entity_poly.pdbx_seq_one_letter_code
_entity_poly.pdbx_strand_id
1 'polypeptide(L)'
;MDTTLRDGEQTSGVSFAAHEKLSIAQMLLGDLGVNRVEIASARVSDGEFEAVKRVAAWAERTGNLHKLEVLGFVDGDASLNWIESAGCRVVNLLCKGSYKHVTEQLRKLPEQHIADIRSVVSLATERGIEVNIYLEDWSNGIKNSPDYVFQL
;
A
#
# COMPACT_ATOMS: atom_id res chain seq x y z
N MET A 1 -5.81 -10.55 5.56
CA MET A 1 -5.00 -9.34 5.76
C MET A 1 -5.70 -8.46 6.79
N ASP A 2 -4.95 -7.81 7.67
CA ASP A 2 -5.45 -6.81 8.61
C ASP A 2 -5.02 -5.42 8.16
N THR A 3 -5.89 -4.42 8.27
CA THR A 3 -5.66 -3.02 7.86
C THR A 3 -5.87 -2.02 9.01
N THR A 4 -5.94 -2.50 10.25
CA THR A 4 -6.18 -1.66 11.44
C THR A 4 -5.18 -0.50 11.52
N LEU A 5 -3.91 -0.77 11.25
CA LEU A 5 -2.82 0.22 11.35
C LEU A 5 -2.77 1.24 10.22
N ARG A 6 -3.48 1.02 9.12
CA ARG A 6 -3.57 1.96 8.00
C ARG A 6 -5.00 2.49 7.85
N ASP A 7 -5.94 1.65 7.44
CA ASP A 7 -7.33 2.05 7.18
C ASP A 7 -8.09 2.35 8.48
N GLY A 8 -7.86 1.54 9.52
CA GLY A 8 -8.42 1.77 10.85
C GLY A 8 -8.01 3.10 11.47
N GLU A 9 -6.77 3.55 11.22
CA GLU A 9 -6.27 4.84 11.70
C GLU A 9 -6.90 6.04 10.98
N GLN A 10 -7.54 5.84 9.82
CA GLN A 10 -8.30 6.90 9.14
C GLN A 10 -9.65 7.21 9.82
N THR A 11 -10.02 6.42 10.82
CA THR A 11 -11.22 6.68 11.64
C THR A 11 -11.04 7.96 12.46
N SER A 12 -12.04 8.83 12.46
CA SER A 12 -12.00 10.08 13.23
C SER A 12 -11.71 9.83 14.71
N GLY A 13 -10.69 10.52 15.25
CA GLY A 13 -10.27 10.40 16.65
C GLY A 13 -9.33 9.23 16.94
N VAL A 14 -8.94 8.46 15.93
CA VAL A 14 -7.93 7.40 16.07
C VAL A 14 -6.59 7.90 15.55
N SER A 15 -5.55 7.69 16.35
CA SER A 15 -4.15 7.93 15.97
C SER A 15 -3.25 7.05 16.81
N PHE A 16 -2.29 6.39 16.21
CA PHE A 16 -1.35 5.50 16.90
C PHE A 16 0.05 6.09 16.96
N ALA A 17 0.62 6.12 18.15
CA ALA A 17 2.03 6.40 18.31
C ALA A 17 2.89 5.25 17.73
N ALA A 18 4.14 5.52 17.37
CA ALA A 18 5.03 4.52 16.75
C ALA A 18 5.20 3.24 17.61
N HIS A 19 5.19 3.35 18.94
CA HIS A 19 5.28 2.18 19.81
C HIS A 19 3.98 1.38 19.86
N GLU A 20 2.82 2.04 19.73
CA GLU A 20 1.51 1.39 19.66
C GLU A 20 1.36 0.62 18.35
N LYS A 21 1.75 1.20 17.22
CA LYS A 21 1.79 0.49 15.93
C LYS A 21 2.64 -0.77 16.02
N LEU A 22 3.82 -0.70 16.65
CA LEU A 22 4.66 -1.87 16.86
C LEU A 22 3.97 -2.92 17.72
N SER A 23 3.37 -2.54 18.84
CA SER A 23 2.68 -3.47 19.74
C SER A 23 1.49 -4.15 19.07
N ILE A 24 0.69 -3.39 18.30
CA ILE A 24 -0.44 -3.93 17.56
C ILE A 24 0.04 -4.90 16.46
N ALA A 25 1.09 -4.52 15.69
CA ALA A 25 1.67 -5.42 14.68
C ALA A 25 2.18 -6.73 15.29
N GLN A 26 2.78 -6.67 16.49
CA GLN A 26 3.22 -7.86 17.24
C GLN A 26 2.06 -8.76 17.63
N MET A 27 0.98 -8.21 18.14
CA MET A 27 -0.23 -8.98 18.48
C MET A 27 -0.88 -9.58 17.22
N LEU A 28 -1.00 -8.81 16.15
CA LEU A 28 -1.61 -9.29 14.90
C LEU A 28 -0.83 -10.44 14.27
N LEU A 29 0.49 -10.30 14.16
CA LEU A 29 1.34 -11.29 13.49
C LEU A 29 1.76 -12.45 14.40
N GLY A 30 1.95 -12.17 15.70
CA GLY A 30 2.40 -13.15 16.69
C GLY A 30 1.24 -13.89 17.34
N ASP A 31 0.33 -13.18 18.01
CA ASP A 31 -0.71 -13.81 18.85
C ASP A 31 -1.91 -14.26 18.00
N LEU A 32 -2.39 -13.40 17.09
CA LEU A 32 -3.53 -13.73 16.21
C LEU A 32 -3.14 -14.51 14.95
N GLY A 33 -1.86 -14.45 14.56
CA GLY A 33 -1.35 -15.20 13.42
C GLY A 33 -1.95 -14.76 12.07
N VAL A 34 -2.25 -13.46 11.89
CA VAL A 34 -2.74 -12.98 10.60
C VAL A 34 -1.66 -13.14 9.51
N ASN A 35 -2.08 -13.40 8.29
CA ASN A 35 -1.15 -13.66 7.20
C ASN A 35 -0.39 -12.40 6.74
N ARG A 36 -1.04 -11.23 6.76
CA ARG A 36 -0.50 -9.95 6.28
C ARG A 36 -1.08 -8.79 7.06
N VAL A 37 -0.29 -7.72 7.25
CA VAL A 37 -0.71 -6.48 7.93
C VAL A 37 -0.31 -5.28 7.06
N GLU A 38 -1.29 -4.45 6.71
CA GLU A 38 -1.04 -3.16 6.10
C GLU A 38 -0.81 -2.12 7.20
N ILE A 39 0.42 -1.61 7.29
CA ILE A 39 0.88 -0.85 8.46
C ILE A 39 0.81 0.66 8.30
N ALA A 40 0.78 1.17 7.07
CA ALA A 40 0.82 2.61 6.78
C ALA A 40 0.48 2.91 5.33
N SER A 41 0.28 4.21 5.05
CA SER A 41 0.38 4.78 3.70
C SER A 41 1.75 5.44 3.53
N ALA A 42 2.36 5.27 2.37
CA ALA A 42 3.63 5.91 2.05
C ALA A 42 3.49 7.44 1.98
N ARG A 43 4.53 8.17 2.41
CA ARG A 43 4.67 9.62 2.23
C ARG A 43 3.65 10.48 3.00
N VAL A 44 3.08 9.98 4.09
CA VAL A 44 2.12 10.74 4.90
C VAL A 44 2.84 11.75 5.83
N SER A 45 3.79 11.25 6.64
CA SER A 45 4.54 12.09 7.58
C SER A 45 5.84 11.43 8.02
N ASP A 46 6.74 12.21 8.62
CA ASP A 46 7.98 11.69 9.22
C ASP A 46 7.69 10.75 10.40
N GLY A 47 6.65 11.05 11.19
CA GLY A 47 6.23 10.19 12.29
C GLY A 47 5.77 8.81 11.82
N GLU A 48 5.05 8.76 10.71
CA GLU A 48 4.62 7.52 10.07
C GLU A 48 5.83 6.73 9.54
N PHE A 49 6.79 7.43 8.92
CA PHE A 49 8.02 6.81 8.45
C PHE A 49 8.80 6.13 9.58
N GLU A 50 8.99 6.82 10.71
CA GLU A 50 9.69 6.27 11.87
C GLU A 50 8.92 5.10 12.52
N ALA A 51 7.58 5.15 12.52
CA ALA A 51 6.77 4.04 12.98
C ALA A 51 6.96 2.79 12.10
N VAL A 52 6.90 2.96 10.79
CA VAL A 52 7.11 1.87 9.82
C VAL A 52 8.50 1.28 9.95
N LYS A 53 9.55 2.09 10.08
CA LYS A 53 10.92 1.62 10.30
C LYS A 53 11.05 0.72 11.54
N ARG A 54 10.41 1.11 12.64
CA ARG A 54 10.42 0.31 13.88
C ARG A 54 9.74 -1.04 13.69
N VAL A 55 8.58 -1.05 13.04
CA VAL A 55 7.83 -2.28 12.76
C VAL A 55 8.62 -3.18 11.79
N ALA A 56 9.18 -2.61 10.72
CA ALA A 56 9.99 -3.34 9.74
C ALA A 56 11.23 -3.97 10.38
N ALA A 57 11.97 -3.22 11.20
CA ALA A 57 13.15 -3.73 11.89
C ALA A 57 12.82 -4.87 12.88
N TRP A 58 11.67 -4.84 13.53
CA TRP A 58 11.20 -5.95 14.35
C TRP A 58 10.81 -7.16 13.48
N ALA A 59 10.05 -6.93 12.42
CA ALA A 59 9.56 -7.98 11.54
C ALA A 59 10.71 -8.70 10.82
N GLU A 60 11.77 -8.01 10.44
CA GLU A 60 12.97 -8.59 9.87
C GLU A 60 13.65 -9.56 10.83
N ARG A 61 13.85 -9.15 12.11
CA ARG A 61 14.45 -10.01 13.15
C ARG A 61 13.61 -11.25 13.46
N THR A 62 12.32 -11.20 13.23
CA THR A 62 11.38 -12.31 13.52
C THR A 62 10.94 -13.10 12.29
N GLY A 63 11.49 -12.79 11.10
CA GLY A 63 11.16 -13.47 9.84
C GLY A 63 9.78 -13.12 9.29
N ASN A 64 9.16 -12.02 9.75
CA ASN A 64 7.81 -11.60 9.36
C ASN A 64 7.79 -10.44 8.34
N LEU A 65 8.96 -9.99 7.84
CA LEU A 65 9.03 -8.82 6.96
C LEU A 65 8.15 -8.95 5.70
N HIS A 66 8.08 -10.14 5.12
CA HIS A 66 7.25 -10.45 3.95
C HIS A 66 5.73 -10.36 4.20
N LYS A 67 5.31 -10.21 5.46
CA LYS A 67 3.91 -10.03 5.87
C LYS A 67 3.53 -8.56 6.07
N LEU A 68 4.51 -7.65 6.04
CA LEU A 68 4.25 -6.22 6.19
C LEU A 68 4.01 -5.58 4.83
N GLU A 69 2.89 -4.90 4.70
CA GLU A 69 2.48 -4.20 3.49
C GLU A 69 2.34 -2.70 3.76
N VAL A 70 2.66 -1.88 2.78
CA VAL A 70 2.51 -0.43 2.83
C VAL A 70 1.72 0.02 1.62
N LEU A 71 0.71 0.85 1.82
CA LEU A 71 -0.03 1.46 0.72
C LEU A 71 0.88 2.46 0.00
N GLY A 72 1.03 2.27 -1.30
CA GLY A 72 1.78 3.17 -2.18
C GLY A 72 0.93 3.66 -3.34
N PHE A 73 1.45 4.62 -4.09
CA PHE A 73 0.73 5.31 -5.14
C PHE A 73 1.42 5.15 -6.50
N VAL A 74 0.67 5.37 -7.58
CA VAL A 74 1.20 5.42 -8.95
C VAL A 74 1.82 6.81 -9.16
N ASP A 75 2.98 7.04 -8.54
CA ASP A 75 3.68 8.33 -8.44
C ASP A 75 5.16 8.27 -8.90
N GLY A 76 5.43 7.39 -9.87
CA GLY A 76 6.78 7.09 -10.32
C GLY A 76 7.51 6.21 -9.31
N ASP A 77 8.60 6.68 -8.77
CA ASP A 77 9.41 5.94 -7.79
C ASP A 77 9.27 6.47 -6.35
N ALA A 78 8.50 7.53 -6.14
CA ALA A 78 8.47 8.23 -4.86
C ALA A 78 7.95 7.36 -3.71
N SER A 79 6.84 6.64 -3.91
CA SER A 79 6.34 5.68 -2.92
C SER A 79 7.29 4.50 -2.73
N LEU A 80 7.90 3.98 -3.79
CA LEU A 80 8.85 2.88 -3.73
C LEU A 80 10.11 3.28 -2.94
N ASN A 81 10.67 4.46 -3.18
CA ASN A 81 11.80 5.01 -2.45
C ASN A 81 11.51 5.10 -0.94
N TRP A 82 10.32 5.58 -0.60
CA TRP A 82 9.88 5.70 0.78
C TRP A 82 9.78 4.31 1.46
N ILE A 83 9.11 3.37 0.80
CA ILE A 83 8.88 2.00 1.29
C ILE A 83 10.22 1.27 1.51
N GLU A 84 11.11 1.33 0.53
CA GLU A 84 12.43 0.73 0.60
C GLU A 84 13.29 1.34 1.71
N SER A 85 13.28 2.68 1.83
CA SER A 85 14.01 3.41 2.88
C SER A 85 13.47 3.12 4.28
N ALA A 86 12.18 2.81 4.40
CA ALA A 86 11.57 2.37 5.65
C ALA A 86 11.87 0.89 6.00
N GLY A 87 12.52 0.15 5.09
CA GLY A 87 12.90 -1.25 5.29
C GLY A 87 11.81 -2.26 4.88
N CYS A 88 10.73 -1.83 4.24
CA CYS A 88 9.66 -2.71 3.76
C CYS A 88 9.96 -3.23 2.34
N ARG A 89 9.26 -4.32 1.95
CA ARG A 89 9.47 -5.02 0.68
C ARG A 89 8.17 -5.39 -0.05
N VAL A 90 7.03 -4.94 0.45
CA VAL A 90 5.72 -5.18 -0.17
C VAL A 90 4.96 -3.87 -0.28
N VAL A 91 4.52 -3.53 -1.48
CA VAL A 91 3.66 -2.38 -1.75
C VAL A 91 2.26 -2.83 -2.14
N ASN A 92 1.24 -2.22 -1.52
CA ASN A 92 -0.13 -2.23 -2.01
C ASN A 92 -0.31 -1.02 -2.91
N LEU A 93 -0.16 -1.21 -4.21
CA LEU A 93 -0.20 -0.12 -5.18
C LEU A 93 -1.65 0.29 -5.46
N LEU A 94 -2.03 1.48 -4.99
CA LEU A 94 -3.36 2.03 -5.18
C LEU A 94 -3.54 2.55 -6.60
N CYS A 95 -4.36 1.83 -7.37
CA CYS A 95 -4.72 2.14 -8.74
C CYS A 95 -6.21 2.49 -8.84
N LYS A 96 -6.60 3.29 -9.82
CA LYS A 96 -8.01 3.58 -10.07
C LYS A 96 -8.66 2.46 -10.89
N GLY A 97 -9.60 1.75 -10.26
CA GLY A 97 -10.31 0.61 -10.84
C GLY A 97 -11.57 0.98 -11.63
N SER A 98 -11.84 2.26 -11.90
CA SER A 98 -12.97 2.70 -12.74
C SER A 98 -12.54 3.78 -13.72
N TYR A 99 -13.14 3.75 -14.92
CA TYR A 99 -12.95 4.78 -15.95
C TYR A 99 -13.24 6.19 -15.41
N LYS A 100 -14.32 6.31 -14.61
CA LYS A 100 -14.71 7.57 -13.99
C LYS A 100 -13.62 8.14 -13.09
N HIS A 101 -13.02 7.34 -12.21
CA HIS A 101 -11.96 7.83 -11.32
C HIS A 101 -10.69 8.21 -12.10
N VAL A 102 -10.35 7.50 -13.17
CA VAL A 102 -9.20 7.87 -14.02
C VAL A 102 -9.43 9.20 -14.71
N THR A 103 -10.59 9.39 -15.33
CA THR A 103 -10.86 10.59 -16.15
C THR A 103 -11.22 11.81 -15.32
N GLU A 104 -12.00 11.66 -14.25
CA GLU A 104 -12.50 12.78 -13.46
C GLU A 104 -11.58 13.16 -12.28
N GLN A 105 -11.00 12.16 -11.57
CA GLN A 105 -10.12 12.42 -10.42
C GLN A 105 -8.67 12.60 -10.86
N LEU A 106 -8.11 11.65 -11.63
CA LEU A 106 -6.72 11.74 -12.10
C LEU A 106 -6.58 12.67 -13.31
N ARG A 107 -7.66 12.93 -14.06
CA ARG A 107 -7.66 13.71 -15.31
C ARG A 107 -6.67 13.14 -16.33
N LYS A 108 -6.61 11.81 -16.41
CA LYS A 108 -5.75 11.05 -17.33
C LYS A 108 -6.57 10.26 -18.32
N LEU A 109 -5.96 9.89 -19.44
CA LEU A 109 -6.49 8.85 -20.31
C LEU A 109 -6.27 7.47 -19.68
N PRO A 110 -7.16 6.50 -19.88
CA PRO A 110 -7.01 5.13 -19.37
C PRO A 110 -5.67 4.50 -19.76
N GLU A 111 -5.24 4.67 -21.00
CA GLU A 111 -3.98 4.11 -21.51
C GLU A 111 -2.76 4.72 -20.79
N GLN A 112 -2.82 6.00 -20.45
CA GLN A 112 -1.76 6.66 -19.66
C GLN A 112 -1.69 6.08 -18.25
N HIS A 113 -2.84 5.88 -17.59
CA HIS A 113 -2.87 5.29 -16.26
C HIS A 113 -2.34 3.85 -16.25
N ILE A 114 -2.72 3.04 -17.24
CA ILE A 114 -2.19 1.68 -17.40
C ILE A 114 -0.67 1.70 -17.64
N ALA A 115 -0.17 2.61 -18.45
CA ALA A 115 1.27 2.75 -18.71
C ALA A 115 2.02 3.15 -17.43
N ASP A 116 1.47 4.10 -16.65
CA ASP A 116 2.04 4.53 -15.37
C ASP A 116 2.10 3.35 -14.37
N ILE A 117 1.03 2.56 -14.25
CA ILE A 117 1.00 1.36 -13.40
C ILE A 117 2.10 0.38 -13.82
N ARG A 118 2.20 0.07 -15.10
CA ARG A 118 3.23 -0.85 -15.63
C ARG A 118 4.64 -0.35 -15.31
N SER A 119 4.88 0.95 -15.44
CA SER A 119 6.17 1.56 -15.10
C SER A 119 6.52 1.36 -13.63
N VAL A 120 5.57 1.65 -12.71
CA VAL A 120 5.80 1.47 -11.27
C VAL A 120 6.01 -0.01 -10.91
N VAL A 121 5.23 -0.92 -11.50
CA VAL A 121 5.38 -2.37 -11.27
C VAL A 121 6.75 -2.86 -11.76
N SER A 122 7.22 -2.41 -12.93
CA SER A 122 8.57 -2.76 -13.41
C SER A 122 9.65 -2.28 -12.45
N LEU A 123 9.59 -1.01 -12.02
CA LEU A 123 10.54 -0.45 -11.06
C LEU A 123 10.53 -1.21 -9.73
N ALA A 124 9.36 -1.57 -9.22
CA ALA A 124 9.23 -2.35 -7.99
C ALA A 124 9.88 -3.73 -8.15
N THR A 125 9.62 -4.40 -9.25
CA THR A 125 10.19 -5.72 -9.57
C THR A 125 11.72 -5.67 -9.66
N GLU A 126 12.28 -4.67 -10.34
CA GLU A 126 13.73 -4.45 -10.45
C GLU A 126 14.40 -4.25 -9.08
N ARG A 127 13.67 -3.70 -8.10
CA ARG A 127 14.13 -3.45 -6.74
C ARG A 127 13.83 -4.61 -5.77
N GLY A 128 13.21 -5.69 -6.24
CA GLY A 128 12.81 -6.81 -5.38
C GLY A 128 11.68 -6.46 -4.40
N ILE A 129 10.83 -5.49 -4.75
CA ILE A 129 9.63 -5.12 -4.01
C ILE A 129 8.44 -5.90 -4.59
N GLU A 130 7.76 -6.66 -3.75
CA GLU A 130 6.52 -7.37 -4.11
C GLU A 130 5.38 -6.36 -4.28
N VAL A 131 4.54 -6.56 -5.30
CA VAL A 131 3.44 -5.64 -5.63
C VAL A 131 2.09 -6.35 -5.53
N ASN A 132 1.21 -5.81 -4.70
CA ASN A 132 -0.22 -6.09 -4.75
C ASN A 132 -0.92 -4.92 -5.44
N ILE A 133 -1.87 -5.19 -6.32
CA ILE A 133 -2.64 -4.14 -7.00
C ILE A 133 -3.98 -3.96 -6.29
N TYR A 134 -4.24 -2.73 -5.81
CA TYR A 134 -5.52 -2.32 -5.26
C TYR A 134 -6.29 -1.51 -6.31
N LEU A 135 -7.46 -1.99 -6.69
CA LEU A 135 -8.32 -1.33 -7.68
C LEU A 135 -9.42 -0.54 -6.96
N GLU A 136 -9.13 0.72 -6.63
CA GLU A 136 -10.11 1.61 -6.01
C GLU A 136 -11.31 1.83 -6.93
N ASP A 137 -12.51 1.74 -6.37
CA ASP A 137 -13.80 1.85 -7.10
C ASP A 137 -14.05 0.70 -8.10
N TRP A 138 -13.42 -0.46 -7.90
CA TRP A 138 -13.54 -1.62 -8.79
C TRP A 138 -15.00 -2.05 -9.03
N SER A 139 -15.84 -2.06 -7.99
CA SER A 139 -17.24 -2.49 -8.12
C SER A 139 -18.06 -1.62 -9.07
N ASN A 140 -17.83 -0.30 -9.06
CA ASN A 140 -18.41 0.59 -10.05
C ASN A 140 -17.71 0.47 -11.41
N GLY A 141 -16.40 0.23 -11.40
CA GLY A 141 -15.62 -0.01 -12.61
C GLY A 141 -16.17 -1.18 -13.41
N ILE A 142 -16.29 -2.35 -12.78
CA ILE A 142 -16.79 -3.55 -13.45
C ILE A 142 -18.23 -3.40 -13.95
N LYS A 143 -19.06 -2.63 -13.25
CA LYS A 143 -20.45 -2.39 -13.63
C LYS A 143 -20.59 -1.42 -14.81
N ASN A 144 -19.77 -0.36 -14.86
CA ASN A 144 -19.96 0.77 -15.76
C ASN A 144 -18.87 0.87 -16.85
N SER A 145 -17.74 0.24 -16.67
CA SER A 145 -16.58 0.27 -17.57
C SER A 145 -15.77 -1.04 -17.53
N PRO A 146 -16.42 -2.21 -17.77
CA PRO A 146 -15.76 -3.51 -17.66
C PRO A 146 -14.54 -3.64 -18.56
N ASP A 147 -14.59 -3.12 -19.77
CA ASP A 147 -13.48 -3.19 -20.73
C ASP A 147 -12.20 -2.53 -20.19
N TYR A 148 -12.35 -1.40 -19.49
CA TYR A 148 -11.24 -0.75 -18.81
C TYR A 148 -10.67 -1.61 -17.68
N VAL A 149 -11.55 -2.16 -16.83
CA VAL A 149 -11.15 -2.98 -15.68
C VAL A 149 -10.37 -4.23 -16.11
N PHE A 150 -10.79 -4.86 -17.21
CA PHE A 150 -10.11 -6.04 -17.74
C PHE A 150 -8.80 -5.74 -18.48
N GLN A 151 -8.48 -4.48 -18.74
CA GLN A 151 -7.17 -4.06 -19.27
C GLN A 151 -6.13 -3.81 -18.16
N LEU A 152 -6.61 -3.53 -16.95
CA LEU A 152 -5.76 -3.37 -15.77
C LEU A 152 -5.17 -4.70 -15.31
#